data_7b29d51ba3ef024081cc7f6ee6dfe3be
#
_entry.id   7b29d51ba3ef024081cc7f6ee6dfe3be
#
_cell.length_a   1.000
_cell.length_b   1.000
_cell.length_c   1.000
_cell.angle_alpha   90.00
_cell.angle_beta   90.00
_cell.angle_gamma   90.00
#
_symmetry.space_group_name_H-M   'P 1'
#
loop_
_entity.id
_entity.type
_entity.pdbx_description
1 polymer ?
#
loop_
_entity_poly.entity_id
_entity_poly.type
_entity_poly.pdbx_seq_one_letter_code
_entity_poly.pdbx_strand_id
1 'polypeptide(L)'
;MKELIIISILFAPILSIAQESVNKESKFSVGVNFSPNYSYRTLKYPDNLQSFVDDRERSEHPSFGFNTGIAVQYLLMKKFEVELGIQFSRQTHMFKEVTVGGTMGNVSMGLADVQLRYHYIEIPILVNYRIVNQKFFGYISAGVSINQFLNDESKAWLTYSNGDTEVVHSESGILDFNKTVVGLVGGVGLGYHISEKLNLRVEPLFRYSLAPLAEAPIDQYNYSIGCQIGMNMKL
;
A
#
# COMPACT_ATOMS: atom_id res chain seq x y z
N MET A 1 23.03 -16.78 -2.73
CA MET A 1 24.19 -15.88 -2.72
C MET A 1 24.13 -14.78 -3.78
N LYS A 2 23.52 -14.98 -4.96
CA LYS A 2 23.38 -13.92 -6.00
C LYS A 2 22.44 -12.77 -5.59
N GLU A 3 21.39 -13.07 -4.85
CA GLU A 3 20.41 -12.07 -4.37
C GLU A 3 21.00 -11.10 -3.34
N LEU A 4 21.92 -11.55 -2.49
CA LEU A 4 22.59 -10.69 -1.50
C LEU A 4 23.56 -9.67 -2.14
N ILE A 5 24.12 -10.00 -3.30
CA ILE A 5 25.05 -9.12 -4.02
C ILE A 5 24.32 -7.95 -4.68
N ILE A 6 23.09 -8.16 -5.15
CA ILE A 6 22.27 -7.11 -5.78
C ILE A 6 21.85 -6.04 -4.75
N ILE A 7 21.53 -6.45 -3.52
CA ILE A 7 21.18 -5.52 -2.44
C ILE A 7 22.40 -4.66 -2.04
N SER A 8 23.61 -5.25 -2.00
CA SER A 8 24.82 -4.51 -1.66
C SER A 8 25.25 -3.50 -2.74
N ILE A 9 24.98 -3.77 -4.03
CA ILE A 9 25.30 -2.86 -5.14
C ILE A 9 24.35 -1.64 -5.17
N LEU A 10 23.10 -1.80 -4.73
CA LEU A 10 22.13 -0.69 -4.61
C LEU A 10 22.44 0.26 -3.45
N PHE A 11 23.11 -0.21 -2.38
CA PHE A 11 23.49 0.60 -1.24
C PHE A 11 24.86 1.29 -1.36
N ALA A 12 25.75 0.79 -2.22
CA ALA A 12 27.09 1.33 -2.39
C ALA A 12 27.16 2.80 -2.85
N PRO A 13 26.32 3.29 -3.81
CA PRO A 13 26.36 4.69 -4.22
C PRO A 13 25.81 5.65 -3.15
N ILE A 14 24.93 5.18 -2.25
CA ILE A 14 24.37 6.01 -1.18
C ILE A 14 25.42 6.33 -0.12
N LEU A 15 26.35 5.43 0.12
CA LEU A 15 27.45 5.61 1.07
C LEU A 15 28.56 6.56 0.56
N SER A 16 28.78 6.63 -0.75
CA SER A 16 29.82 7.50 -1.34
C SER A 16 29.39 8.99 -1.40
N ILE A 17 28.09 9.29 -1.47
CA ILE A 17 27.58 10.68 -1.44
C ILE A 17 27.68 11.29 -0.03
N ALA A 18 27.82 10.47 1.02
CA ALA A 18 27.89 10.91 2.41
C ALA A 18 29.26 11.48 2.83
N GLN A 19 30.28 11.44 1.99
CA GLN A 19 31.65 11.85 2.35
C GLN A 19 32.03 13.29 2.00
N GLU A 20 31.23 14.03 1.22
CA GLU A 20 31.53 15.40 0.86
C GLU A 20 30.41 16.36 1.29
N SER A 21 30.44 16.83 2.52
CA SER A 21 30.02 18.20 2.84
C SER A 21 30.39 18.61 4.26
N VAL A 22 31.44 19.37 4.35
CA VAL A 22 31.80 20.12 5.55
C VAL A 22 30.85 21.33 5.65
N ASN A 23 30.07 21.42 6.76
CA ASN A 23 29.49 22.64 7.32
C ASN A 23 28.32 23.38 6.63
N LYS A 24 27.29 22.66 6.14
CA LYS A 24 25.92 23.20 6.10
C LYS A 24 24.96 22.11 6.52
N GLU A 25 24.12 22.35 7.54
CA GLU A 25 23.04 21.38 7.86
C GLU A 25 22.22 21.14 6.59
N SER A 26 22.38 19.95 6.01
CA SER A 26 21.63 19.59 4.81
C SER A 26 20.15 19.56 5.14
N LYS A 27 19.37 20.26 4.33
CA LYS A 27 17.90 20.26 4.43
C LYS A 27 17.27 19.06 3.76
N PHE A 28 18.04 18.27 3.01
CA PHE A 28 17.60 17.10 2.31
C PHE A 28 17.91 15.82 3.08
N SER A 29 16.96 14.90 3.05
CA SER A 29 17.13 13.51 3.50
C SER A 29 16.59 12.57 2.45
N VAL A 30 17.20 11.41 2.33
CA VAL A 30 16.68 10.29 1.51
C VAL A 30 16.43 9.10 2.41
N GLY A 31 15.41 8.32 2.10
CA GLY A 31 15.04 7.18 2.92
C GLY A 31 14.44 6.04 2.14
N VAL A 32 14.39 4.91 2.81
CA VAL A 32 13.66 3.72 2.39
C VAL A 32 12.53 3.48 3.38
N ASN A 33 11.42 2.93 2.90
CA ASN A 33 10.29 2.61 3.74
C ASN A 33 9.65 1.27 3.37
N PHE A 34 9.02 0.67 4.37
CA PHE A 34 8.18 -0.50 4.25
C PHE A 34 6.96 -0.31 5.16
N SER A 35 5.77 -0.53 4.62
CA SER A 35 4.51 -0.33 5.30
C SER A 35 3.59 -1.54 5.09
N PRO A 36 3.63 -2.56 5.98
CA PRO A 36 2.58 -3.56 6.03
C PRO A 36 1.25 -2.88 6.34
N ASN A 37 0.19 -3.33 5.68
CA ASN A 37 -1.14 -2.76 5.85
C ASN A 37 -2.25 -3.80 5.70
N TYR A 38 -3.43 -3.45 6.21
CA TYR A 38 -4.69 -4.10 5.90
C TYR A 38 -5.49 -3.21 4.97
N SER A 39 -5.85 -3.78 3.81
CA SER A 39 -6.64 -3.08 2.79
C SER A 39 -8.08 -3.54 2.83
N TYR A 40 -9.00 -2.61 2.66
CA TYR A 40 -10.42 -2.85 2.48
C TYR A 40 -11.03 -1.74 1.60
N ARG A 41 -12.36 -1.69 1.53
CA ARG A 41 -13.07 -0.77 0.62
C ARG A 41 -14.35 -0.23 1.23
N THR A 42 -14.81 0.88 0.70
CA THR A 42 -16.21 1.34 0.81
C THR A 42 -16.88 1.22 -0.54
N LEU A 43 -18.19 0.92 -0.56
CA LEU A 43 -18.98 0.81 -1.77
C LEU A 43 -19.98 1.97 -1.86
N LYS A 44 -20.17 2.49 -3.06
CA LYS A 44 -21.29 3.37 -3.40
C LYS A 44 -22.06 2.73 -4.55
N TYR A 45 -23.36 2.62 -4.41
CA TYR A 45 -24.22 1.89 -5.32
C TYR A 45 -25.65 2.45 -5.29
N PRO A 46 -26.45 2.27 -6.35
CA PRO A 46 -27.86 2.58 -6.36
C PRO A 46 -28.68 1.54 -5.56
N ASP A 47 -29.81 1.98 -5.00
CA ASP A 47 -30.63 1.19 -4.06
C ASP A 47 -31.09 -0.18 -4.60
N ASN A 48 -31.25 -0.32 -5.92
CA ASN A 48 -31.65 -1.57 -6.56
C ASN A 48 -30.55 -2.67 -6.50
N LEU A 49 -29.33 -2.35 -6.07
CA LEU A 49 -28.21 -3.29 -5.91
C LEU A 49 -27.94 -3.66 -4.44
N GLN A 50 -28.78 -3.21 -3.50
CA GLN A 50 -28.59 -3.44 -2.06
C GLN A 50 -28.38 -4.92 -1.72
N SER A 51 -29.25 -5.84 -2.20
CA SER A 51 -29.15 -7.26 -1.88
C SER A 51 -27.83 -7.89 -2.38
N PHE A 52 -27.37 -7.47 -3.55
CA PHE A 52 -26.08 -7.93 -4.09
C PHE A 52 -24.90 -7.43 -3.25
N VAL A 53 -24.98 -6.19 -2.78
CA VAL A 53 -23.94 -5.60 -1.92
C VAL A 53 -23.93 -6.27 -0.55
N ASP A 54 -25.10 -6.56 0.04
CA ASP A 54 -25.20 -7.25 1.32
C ASP A 54 -24.55 -8.65 1.26
N ASP A 55 -24.76 -9.39 0.17
CA ASP A 55 -24.12 -10.70 -0.04
C ASP A 55 -22.60 -10.56 -0.23
N ARG A 56 -22.16 -9.54 -0.97
CA ARG A 56 -20.76 -9.23 -1.15
C ARG A 56 -20.08 -8.85 0.18
N GLU A 57 -20.75 -8.05 1.02
CA GLU A 57 -20.23 -7.63 2.33
C GLU A 57 -20.09 -8.80 3.33
N ARG A 58 -20.89 -9.86 3.18
CA ARG A 58 -20.76 -11.07 4.02
C ARG A 58 -19.54 -11.90 3.64
N SER A 59 -19.19 -11.95 2.38
CA SER A 59 -18.10 -12.79 1.87
C SER A 59 -16.76 -12.06 1.78
N GLU A 60 -16.76 -10.73 1.63
CA GLU A 60 -15.55 -9.93 1.44
C GLU A 60 -14.95 -9.46 2.77
N HIS A 61 -13.65 -9.69 2.93
CA HIS A 61 -12.90 -9.39 4.15
C HIS A 61 -11.67 -8.54 3.86
N PRO A 62 -11.25 -7.68 4.82
CA PRO A 62 -9.97 -7.00 4.76
C PRO A 62 -8.83 -8.02 4.62
N SER A 63 -7.80 -7.67 3.87
CA SER A 63 -6.68 -8.56 3.68
C SER A 63 -5.34 -7.82 3.72
N PHE A 64 -4.28 -8.61 3.90
CA PHE A 64 -2.93 -8.09 4.09
C PHE A 64 -2.32 -7.62 2.76
N GLY A 65 -1.87 -6.38 2.78
CA GLY A 65 -1.11 -5.73 1.72
C GLY A 65 0.19 -5.12 2.25
N PHE A 66 0.93 -4.43 1.37
CA PHE A 66 2.09 -3.65 1.78
C PHE A 66 2.44 -2.56 0.77
N ASN A 67 3.15 -1.53 1.27
CA ASN A 67 3.84 -0.55 0.44
C ASN A 67 5.33 -0.60 0.76
N THR A 68 6.17 -0.43 -0.26
CA THR A 68 7.62 -0.33 -0.07
C THR A 68 8.23 0.58 -1.14
N GLY A 69 9.23 1.36 -0.76
CA GLY A 69 9.83 2.30 -1.70
C GLY A 69 10.87 3.21 -1.07
N ILE A 70 11.11 4.31 -1.78
CA ILE A 70 12.06 5.35 -1.40
C ILE A 70 11.34 6.68 -1.27
N ALA A 71 11.89 7.58 -0.45
CA ALA A 71 11.39 8.94 -0.30
C ALA A 71 12.53 9.93 -0.17
N VAL A 72 12.28 11.14 -0.65
CA VAL A 72 13.12 12.32 -0.44
C VAL A 72 12.34 13.28 0.45
N GLN A 73 13.00 13.80 1.46
CA GLN A 73 12.44 14.77 2.40
C GLN A 73 13.22 16.06 2.32
N TYR A 74 12.49 17.17 2.35
CA TYR A 74 13.06 18.51 2.37
C TYR A 74 12.55 19.28 3.57
N LEU A 75 13.47 19.70 4.45
CA LEU A 75 13.15 20.53 5.61
C LEU A 75 12.88 21.96 5.16
N LEU A 76 11.60 22.31 4.98
CA LEU A 76 11.17 23.64 4.54
C LEU A 76 11.40 24.68 5.64
N MET A 77 10.98 24.34 6.87
CA MET A 77 11.11 25.16 8.08
C MET A 77 11.47 24.27 9.27
N LYS A 78 11.86 24.84 10.42
CA LYS A 78 12.27 24.07 11.62
C LYS A 78 11.29 22.96 12.04
N LYS A 79 9.99 23.10 11.71
CA LYS A 79 8.94 22.14 12.07
C LYS A 79 8.24 21.52 10.87
N PHE A 80 8.43 22.04 9.67
CA PHE A 80 7.75 21.56 8.46
C PHE A 80 8.73 20.89 7.50
N GLU A 81 8.38 19.70 7.09
CA GLU A 81 9.12 18.89 6.13
C GLU A 81 8.17 18.47 5.02
N VAL A 82 8.59 18.59 3.77
CA VAL A 82 7.88 18.04 2.62
C VAL A 82 8.55 16.72 2.25
N GLU A 83 7.74 15.72 2.02
CA GLU A 83 8.18 14.37 1.61
C GLU A 83 7.57 14.02 0.27
N LEU A 84 8.41 13.56 -0.66
CA LEU A 84 8.03 13.01 -1.96
C LEU A 84 8.58 11.59 -2.05
N GLY A 85 7.72 10.63 -2.32
CA GLY A 85 8.11 9.23 -2.45
C GLY A 85 7.78 8.61 -3.81
N ILE A 86 8.36 7.45 -4.03
CA ILE A 86 7.92 6.49 -5.04
C ILE A 86 7.93 5.10 -4.40
N GLN A 87 6.78 4.42 -4.44
CA GLN A 87 6.54 3.17 -3.73
C GLN A 87 5.84 2.17 -4.63
N PHE A 88 6.20 0.91 -4.50
CA PHE A 88 5.35 -0.18 -4.95
C PHE A 88 4.29 -0.44 -3.88
N SER A 89 3.03 -0.49 -4.27
CA SER A 89 1.88 -0.74 -3.40
C SER A 89 1.13 -1.98 -3.84
N ARG A 90 0.89 -2.90 -2.91
CA ARG A 90 -0.01 -4.05 -3.10
C ARG A 90 -1.19 -3.94 -2.14
N GLN A 91 -2.38 -3.78 -2.70
CA GLN A 91 -3.65 -3.83 -1.98
C GLN A 91 -4.28 -5.20 -2.22
N THR A 92 -4.87 -5.78 -1.19
CA THR A 92 -5.41 -7.14 -1.24
C THR A 92 -6.80 -7.17 -0.65
N HIS A 93 -7.72 -7.89 -1.30
CA HIS A 93 -9.07 -8.18 -0.83
C HIS A 93 -9.26 -9.69 -0.81
N MET A 94 -10.03 -10.19 0.14
CA MET A 94 -10.30 -11.62 0.32
C MET A 94 -11.80 -11.85 0.31
N PHE A 95 -12.25 -12.74 -0.55
CA PHE A 95 -13.61 -13.27 -0.53
C PHE A 95 -13.53 -14.67 0.03
N LYS A 96 -14.39 -15.00 1.00
CA LYS A 96 -14.44 -16.31 1.63
C LYS A 96 -15.77 -17.00 1.34
N GLU A 97 -15.69 -18.33 1.23
CA GLU A 97 -16.85 -19.19 1.11
C GLU A 97 -17.80 -18.81 -0.06
N VAL A 98 -17.23 -18.31 -1.16
CA VAL A 98 -18.00 -17.99 -2.35
C VAL A 98 -18.45 -19.31 -3.00
N THR A 99 -19.76 -19.47 -3.17
CA THR A 99 -20.32 -20.67 -3.82
C THR A 99 -19.94 -20.72 -5.29
N VAL A 100 -19.27 -21.78 -5.71
CA VAL A 100 -18.94 -22.03 -7.13
C VAL A 100 -19.90 -23.08 -7.66
N GLY A 101 -20.81 -22.66 -8.54
CA GLY A 101 -21.76 -23.56 -9.22
C GLY A 101 -21.36 -23.78 -10.66
N GLY A 102 -21.37 -25.04 -11.11
CA GLY A 102 -21.24 -25.38 -12.52
C GLY A 102 -22.62 -25.48 -13.19
N THR A 103 -22.80 -24.87 -14.36
CA THR A 103 -24.07 -24.83 -15.09
C THR A 103 -24.27 -25.93 -16.11
N MET A 104 -23.36 -26.84 -16.31
CA MET A 104 -23.58 -27.99 -17.25
C MET A 104 -22.83 -29.22 -16.80
N GLY A 105 -23.63 -30.27 -16.44
CA GLY A 105 -23.27 -31.68 -16.37
C GLY A 105 -21.98 -32.00 -15.60
N ASN A 106 -22.10 -32.60 -14.41
CA ASN A 106 -21.03 -33.21 -13.61
C ASN A 106 -20.00 -32.27 -12.92
N VAL A 107 -20.25 -30.97 -12.82
CA VAL A 107 -19.44 -30.14 -11.95
C VAL A 107 -20.07 -30.10 -10.57
N SER A 108 -19.38 -30.65 -9.58
CA SER A 108 -19.79 -30.61 -8.19
C SER A 108 -19.75 -29.15 -7.71
N MET A 109 -20.83 -28.71 -7.06
CA MET A 109 -20.84 -27.46 -6.33
C MET A 109 -19.73 -27.48 -5.27
N GLY A 110 -19.03 -26.37 -5.12
CA GLY A 110 -17.95 -26.22 -4.17
C GLY A 110 -17.94 -24.83 -3.57
N LEU A 111 -17.02 -24.60 -2.66
CA LEU A 111 -16.73 -23.30 -2.09
C LEU A 111 -15.37 -22.80 -2.59
N ALA A 112 -15.24 -21.51 -2.76
CA ALA A 112 -13.98 -20.88 -3.12
C ALA A 112 -13.62 -19.75 -2.16
N ASP A 113 -12.37 -19.73 -1.73
CA ASP A 113 -11.74 -18.57 -1.14
C ASP A 113 -10.97 -17.84 -2.25
N VAL A 114 -11.29 -16.57 -2.52
CA VAL A 114 -10.71 -15.81 -3.62
C VAL A 114 -9.95 -14.59 -3.07
N GLN A 115 -8.68 -14.52 -3.39
CA GLN A 115 -7.83 -13.38 -3.07
C GLN A 115 -7.58 -12.54 -4.32
N LEU A 116 -7.98 -11.26 -4.29
CA LEU A 116 -7.70 -10.28 -5.32
C LEU A 116 -6.56 -9.37 -4.86
N ARG A 117 -5.57 -9.17 -5.71
CA ARG A 117 -4.40 -8.32 -5.45
C ARG A 117 -4.32 -7.27 -6.54
N TYR A 118 -4.20 -6.01 -6.13
CA TYR A 118 -4.04 -4.86 -7.02
C TYR A 118 -2.68 -4.24 -6.79
N HIS A 119 -1.92 -4.08 -7.85
CA HIS A 119 -0.56 -3.55 -7.82
C HIS A 119 -0.52 -2.12 -8.39
N TYR A 120 0.16 -1.23 -7.68
CA TYR A 120 0.30 0.18 -8.08
C TYR A 120 1.75 0.65 -7.91
N ILE A 121 2.11 1.65 -8.72
CA ILE A 121 3.15 2.61 -8.32
C ILE A 121 2.43 3.75 -7.60
N GLU A 122 2.76 3.98 -6.35
CA GLU A 122 2.24 5.07 -5.51
C GLU A 122 3.30 6.17 -5.41
N ILE A 123 2.88 7.42 -5.65
CA ILE A 123 3.68 8.62 -5.49
C ILE A 123 3.05 9.46 -4.38
N PRO A 124 3.44 9.27 -3.10
CA PRO A 124 2.98 10.08 -2.00
C PRO A 124 3.67 11.46 -2.00
N ILE A 125 2.89 12.50 -1.72
CA ILE A 125 3.33 13.88 -1.50
C ILE A 125 2.78 14.29 -0.16
N LEU A 126 3.64 14.38 0.85
CA LEU A 126 3.24 14.59 2.24
C LEU A 126 3.87 15.86 2.81
N VAL A 127 3.17 16.47 3.75
CA VAL A 127 3.70 17.50 4.64
C VAL A 127 3.76 16.89 6.04
N ASN A 128 4.93 16.89 6.62
CA ASN A 128 5.21 16.41 7.96
C ASN A 128 5.39 17.60 8.91
N TYR A 129 4.61 17.65 9.98
CA TYR A 129 4.74 18.65 11.04
C TYR A 129 5.38 18.01 12.27
N ARG A 130 6.58 18.44 12.63
CA ARG A 130 7.31 17.96 13.80
C ARG A 130 6.79 18.62 15.07
N ILE A 131 6.32 17.83 16.04
CA ILE A 131 5.77 18.28 17.32
C ILE A 131 6.89 18.48 18.34
N VAL A 132 7.80 17.51 18.42
CA VAL A 132 8.95 17.50 19.34
C VAL A 132 10.21 17.21 18.52
N ASN A 133 11.30 17.91 18.82
CA ASN A 133 12.57 17.72 18.12
C ASN A 133 13.69 17.50 19.15
N GLN A 134 13.78 16.30 19.64
CA GLN A 134 14.84 15.81 20.52
C GLN A 134 15.37 14.48 19.94
N LYS A 135 16.11 13.71 20.70
CA LYS A 135 16.58 12.37 20.28
C LYS A 135 15.41 11.48 19.81
N PHE A 136 14.26 11.61 20.46
CA PHE A 136 12.96 11.14 20.00
C PHE A 136 12.16 12.33 19.49
N PHE A 137 11.50 12.19 18.35
CA PHE A 137 10.63 13.23 17.81
C PHE A 137 9.29 12.64 17.38
N GLY A 138 8.22 13.38 17.67
CA GLY A 138 6.88 13.10 17.18
C GLY A 138 6.58 13.96 15.97
N TYR A 139 5.77 13.47 15.04
CA TYR A 139 5.29 14.24 13.90
C TYR A 139 3.91 13.77 13.45
N ILE A 140 3.21 14.65 12.75
CA ILE A 140 1.96 14.37 12.06
C ILE A 140 2.25 14.53 10.58
N SER A 141 1.78 13.60 9.76
CA SER A 141 1.85 13.66 8.31
C SER A 141 0.46 13.73 7.69
N ALA A 142 0.35 14.53 6.63
CA ALA A 142 -0.86 14.59 5.82
C ALA A 142 -0.50 14.97 4.39
N GLY A 143 -1.26 14.45 3.43
CA GLY A 143 -1.06 14.78 2.03
C GLY A 143 -1.88 13.91 1.09
N VAL A 144 -1.39 13.81 -0.12
CA VAL A 144 -2.04 13.08 -1.20
C VAL A 144 -1.11 12.00 -1.76
N SER A 145 -1.69 10.99 -2.40
CA SER A 145 -0.95 10.04 -3.22
C SER A 145 -1.53 9.96 -4.62
N ILE A 146 -0.67 9.79 -5.61
CA ILE A 146 -1.05 9.45 -6.97
C ILE A 146 -0.71 7.97 -7.15
N ASN A 147 -1.72 7.16 -7.46
CA ASN A 147 -1.60 5.72 -7.57
C ASN A 147 -1.79 5.33 -9.03
N GLN A 148 -0.72 4.89 -9.69
CA GLN A 148 -0.75 4.38 -11.05
C GLN A 148 -0.95 2.88 -11.02
N PHE A 149 -2.09 2.40 -11.55
CA PHE A 149 -2.38 0.98 -11.65
C PHE A 149 -1.39 0.27 -12.60
N LEU A 150 -0.91 -0.89 -12.17
CA LEU A 150 -0.01 -1.74 -12.95
C LEU A 150 -0.75 -2.96 -13.49
N ASN A 151 -1.18 -3.81 -12.59
CA ASN A 151 -1.91 -5.05 -12.88
C ASN A 151 -2.69 -5.54 -11.66
N ASP A 152 -3.53 -6.51 -11.89
CA ASP A 152 -4.20 -7.28 -10.84
C ASP A 152 -3.91 -8.77 -11.00
N GLU A 153 -4.01 -9.48 -9.89
CA GLU A 153 -3.86 -10.92 -9.78
C GLU A 153 -5.01 -11.48 -8.95
N SER A 154 -5.56 -12.60 -9.39
CA SER A 154 -6.54 -13.38 -8.66
C SER A 154 -5.99 -14.75 -8.32
N LYS A 155 -6.17 -15.16 -7.06
CA LYS A 155 -5.87 -16.52 -6.60
C LYS A 155 -7.09 -17.09 -5.91
N ALA A 156 -7.59 -18.23 -6.42
CA ALA A 156 -8.73 -18.91 -5.86
C ALA A 156 -8.31 -20.29 -5.32
N TRP A 157 -8.74 -20.57 -4.10
CA TRP A 157 -8.66 -21.91 -3.49
C TRP A 157 -10.06 -22.53 -3.56
N LEU A 158 -10.23 -23.52 -4.42
CA LEU A 158 -11.48 -24.23 -4.64
C LEU A 158 -11.52 -25.45 -3.75
N THR A 159 -12.65 -25.68 -3.09
CA THR A 159 -12.94 -26.91 -2.35
C THR A 159 -14.24 -27.48 -2.89
N TYR A 160 -14.17 -28.59 -3.60
CA TYR A 160 -15.31 -29.26 -4.21
C TYR A 160 -16.09 -30.12 -3.20
N SER A 161 -17.35 -30.38 -3.48
CA SER A 161 -18.21 -31.17 -2.60
C SER A 161 -17.75 -32.63 -2.40
N ASN A 162 -16.92 -33.16 -3.31
CA ASN A 162 -16.28 -34.47 -3.18
C ASN A 162 -15.03 -34.45 -2.26
N GLY A 163 -14.64 -33.30 -1.75
CA GLY A 163 -13.45 -33.09 -0.90
C GLY A 163 -12.17 -32.77 -1.66
N ASP A 164 -12.19 -32.75 -2.98
CA ASP A 164 -11.02 -32.34 -3.78
C ASP A 164 -10.75 -30.83 -3.61
N THR A 165 -9.49 -30.46 -3.69
CA THR A 165 -9.05 -29.04 -3.62
C THR A 165 -8.22 -28.68 -4.83
N GLU A 166 -8.43 -27.47 -5.34
CA GLU A 166 -7.68 -26.93 -6.48
C GLU A 166 -7.28 -25.47 -6.20
N VAL A 167 -6.13 -25.07 -6.71
CA VAL A 167 -5.68 -23.68 -6.65
C VAL A 167 -5.57 -23.12 -8.05
N VAL A 168 -6.38 -22.13 -8.34
CA VAL A 168 -6.42 -21.46 -9.65
C VAL A 168 -5.79 -20.06 -9.52
N HIS A 169 -4.91 -19.74 -10.46
CA HIS A 169 -4.33 -18.41 -10.61
C HIS A 169 -4.85 -17.81 -11.93
N SER A 170 -5.30 -16.57 -11.89
CA SER A 170 -5.75 -15.84 -13.07
C SER A 170 -5.28 -14.38 -12.97
N GLU A 171 -4.92 -13.82 -14.11
CA GLU A 171 -4.88 -12.36 -14.28
C GLU A 171 -6.31 -11.95 -14.65
N SER A 172 -6.91 -11.03 -13.87
CA SER A 172 -8.32 -10.76 -14.04
C SER A 172 -8.55 -9.82 -15.14
N GLY A 173 -8.36 -9.67 -16.19
CA GLY A 173 -8.63 -8.70 -17.27
C GLY A 173 -10.13 -8.38 -17.50
N ILE A 174 -10.97 -8.57 -16.47
CA ILE A 174 -12.43 -8.49 -16.59
C ILE A 174 -12.95 -7.08 -16.36
N LEU A 175 -12.22 -6.23 -15.61
CA LEU A 175 -12.65 -4.87 -15.26
C LEU A 175 -11.77 -3.84 -15.96
N ASP A 176 -12.39 -2.75 -16.38
CA ASP A 176 -11.67 -1.57 -16.86
C ASP A 176 -11.24 -0.72 -15.66
N PHE A 177 -10.04 -1.04 -15.15
CA PHE A 177 -9.48 -0.36 -13.98
C PHE A 177 -9.08 1.07 -14.29
N ASN A 178 -9.39 1.98 -13.36
CA ASN A 178 -8.90 3.35 -13.42
C ASN A 178 -7.37 3.35 -13.34
N LYS A 179 -6.72 3.75 -14.42
CA LYS A 179 -5.25 3.72 -14.54
C LYS A 179 -4.55 4.61 -13.52
N THR A 180 -5.19 5.72 -13.15
CA THR A 180 -4.63 6.66 -12.19
C THR A 180 -5.67 7.03 -11.16
N VAL A 181 -5.38 6.79 -9.89
CA VAL A 181 -6.25 7.09 -8.76
C VAL A 181 -5.54 8.01 -7.78
N VAL A 182 -6.18 9.12 -7.42
CA VAL A 182 -5.70 10.02 -6.36
C VAL A 182 -6.24 9.56 -5.02
N GLY A 183 -5.41 9.58 -3.99
CA GLY A 183 -5.78 9.23 -2.62
C GLY A 183 -5.36 10.29 -1.61
N LEU A 184 -5.94 10.21 -0.42
CA LEU A 184 -5.51 10.92 0.78
C LEU A 184 -4.62 10.00 1.60
N VAL A 185 -3.60 10.58 2.22
CA VAL A 185 -2.70 9.89 3.16
C VAL A 185 -2.57 10.73 4.41
N GLY A 186 -2.70 10.11 5.57
CA GLY A 186 -2.50 10.79 6.84
C GLY A 186 -2.01 9.84 7.92
N GLY A 187 -1.21 10.35 8.84
CA GLY A 187 -0.65 9.55 9.91
C GLY A 187 -0.06 10.35 11.05
N VAL A 188 0.36 9.63 12.07
CA VAL A 188 1.11 10.16 13.21
C VAL A 188 2.34 9.28 13.41
N GLY A 189 3.51 9.89 13.52
CA GLY A 189 4.75 9.14 13.58
C GLY A 189 5.61 9.48 14.76
N LEU A 190 6.44 8.51 15.10
CA LEU A 190 7.55 8.66 16.04
C LEU A 190 8.85 8.39 15.30
N GLY A 191 9.84 9.22 15.55
CA GLY A 191 11.17 9.04 15.00
C GLY A 191 12.25 9.03 16.08
N TYR A 192 13.35 8.39 15.76
CA TYR A 192 14.52 8.28 16.62
C TYR A 192 15.77 8.62 15.84
N HIS A 193 16.56 9.59 16.32
CA HIS A 193 17.88 9.92 15.78
C HIS A 193 18.89 8.88 16.22
N ILE A 194 19.23 7.93 15.34
CA ILE A 194 20.28 6.93 15.58
C ILE A 194 21.64 7.63 15.62
N SER A 195 21.84 8.57 14.69
CA SER A 195 23.02 9.45 14.64
C SER A 195 22.60 10.83 14.14
N GLU A 196 23.56 11.76 14.00
CA GLU A 196 23.29 13.09 13.44
C GLU A 196 22.71 13.04 12.01
N LYS A 197 23.07 11.99 11.26
CA LYS A 197 22.64 11.81 9.87
C LYS A 197 21.54 10.76 9.69
N LEU A 198 21.37 9.81 10.61
CA LEU A 198 20.48 8.66 10.43
C LEU A 198 19.31 8.67 11.39
N ASN A 199 18.10 8.53 10.84
CA ASN A 199 16.85 8.50 11.59
C ASN A 199 16.07 7.23 11.28
N LEU A 200 15.47 6.64 12.31
CA LEU A 200 14.45 5.62 12.21
C LEU A 200 13.08 6.25 12.45
N ARG A 201 12.07 5.88 11.68
CA ARG A 201 10.67 6.37 11.79
C ARG A 201 9.72 5.19 11.86
N VAL A 202 8.70 5.29 12.71
CA VAL A 202 7.57 4.38 12.77
C VAL A 202 6.30 5.22 12.75
N GLU A 203 5.37 4.90 11.84
CA GLU A 203 4.24 5.74 11.53
C GLU A 203 3.00 4.92 11.18
N PRO A 204 2.02 4.80 12.09
CA PRO A 204 0.66 4.43 11.71
C PRO A 204 0.12 5.37 10.64
N LEU A 205 -0.33 4.80 9.53
CA LEU A 205 -0.84 5.52 8.36
C LEU A 205 -2.22 5.02 7.97
N PHE A 206 -3.06 5.96 7.56
CA PHE A 206 -4.33 5.72 6.88
C PHE A 206 -4.24 6.24 5.44
N ARG A 207 -4.71 5.46 4.48
CA ARG A 207 -4.82 5.81 3.06
C ARG A 207 -6.25 5.62 2.60
N TYR A 208 -6.76 6.53 1.78
CA TYR A 208 -8.13 6.48 1.23
C TYR A 208 -8.13 6.94 -0.22
N SER A 209 -8.70 6.13 -1.12
CA SER A 209 -8.87 6.49 -2.53
C SER A 209 -10.00 7.49 -2.72
N LEU A 210 -9.77 8.57 -3.45
CA LEU A 210 -10.77 9.59 -3.79
C LEU A 210 -11.56 9.26 -5.06
N ALA A 211 -11.06 8.33 -5.86
CA ALA A 211 -11.74 7.85 -7.05
C ALA A 211 -12.00 6.33 -6.94
N PRO A 212 -13.01 5.79 -7.62
CA PRO A 212 -13.31 4.37 -7.61
C PRO A 212 -12.18 3.57 -8.28
N LEU A 213 -12.09 2.28 -7.93
CA LEU A 213 -11.11 1.33 -8.44
C LEU A 213 -11.26 1.12 -9.95
N ALA A 214 -12.51 1.03 -10.43
CA ALA A 214 -12.88 0.77 -11.82
C ALA A 214 -14.21 1.44 -12.12
N GLU A 215 -14.52 1.62 -13.40
CA GLU A 215 -15.86 2.02 -13.86
C GLU A 215 -16.79 0.80 -13.80
N ALA A 216 -17.71 0.80 -12.85
CA ALA A 216 -18.66 -0.29 -12.60
C ALA A 216 -19.97 0.26 -12.00
N PRO A 217 -21.10 -0.48 -12.08
CA PRO A 217 -22.34 -0.08 -11.43
C PRO A 217 -22.25 0.10 -9.91
N ILE A 218 -21.23 -0.50 -9.29
CA ILE A 218 -20.89 -0.37 -7.88
C ILE A 218 -19.51 0.25 -7.80
N ASP A 219 -19.45 1.51 -7.37
CA ASP A 219 -18.19 2.21 -7.15
C ASP A 219 -17.48 1.66 -5.91
N GLN A 220 -16.23 1.23 -6.08
CA GLN A 220 -15.39 0.74 -5.01
C GLN A 220 -14.25 1.71 -4.71
N TYR A 221 -14.24 2.25 -3.48
CA TYR A 221 -13.20 3.14 -2.97
C TYR A 221 -12.32 2.38 -1.98
N ASN A 222 -11.08 2.18 -2.33
CA ASN A 222 -10.16 1.43 -1.49
C ASN A 222 -9.60 2.29 -0.37
N TYR A 223 -9.42 1.68 0.81
CA TYR A 223 -8.66 2.26 1.90
C TYR A 223 -7.74 1.24 2.55
N SER A 224 -6.72 1.73 3.25
CA SER A 224 -5.83 0.87 4.03
C SER A 224 -5.39 1.53 5.32
N ILE A 225 -5.20 0.70 6.34
CA ILE A 225 -4.59 1.07 7.61
C ILE A 225 -3.31 0.26 7.74
N GLY A 226 -2.20 0.92 8.00
CA GLY A 226 -0.90 0.27 8.08
C GLY A 226 0.04 0.93 9.06
N CYS A 227 1.24 0.40 9.18
CA CYS A 227 2.29 0.97 9.98
C CYS A 227 3.58 1.04 9.15
N GLN A 228 3.98 2.26 8.78
CA GLN A 228 5.20 2.47 8.00
C GLN A 228 6.43 2.47 8.91
N ILE A 229 7.42 1.70 8.53
CA ILE A 229 8.76 1.71 9.12
C ILE A 229 9.68 2.30 8.06
N GLY A 230 10.42 3.35 8.42
CA GLY A 230 11.31 4.05 7.50
C GLY A 230 12.67 4.34 8.12
N MET A 231 13.70 4.32 7.29
CA MET A 231 15.04 4.75 7.64
C MET A 231 15.47 5.88 6.70
N ASN A 232 15.83 7.01 7.25
CA ASN A 232 16.16 8.22 6.50
C ASN A 232 17.56 8.69 6.85
N MET A 233 18.31 9.11 5.83
CA MET A 233 19.66 9.65 5.95
C MET A 233 19.70 11.09 5.45
N LYS A 234 20.21 12.00 6.27
CA LYS A 234 20.53 13.38 5.86
C LYS A 234 21.73 13.37 4.93
N LEU A 235 21.63 14.11 3.85
CA LEU A 235 22.69 14.27 2.85
C LEU A 235 23.74 15.29 3.27
#